data_25c69a1c82eede3fa6d85c31d6be0a37
#
_entry.id   25c69a1c82eede3fa6d85c31d6be0a37
#
_cell.length_a   1.000
_cell.length_b   1.000
_cell.length_c   1.000
_cell.angle_alpha   90.00
_cell.angle_beta   90.00
_cell.angle_gamma   90.00
#
_symmetry.space_group_name_H-M   'P 1'
#
loop_
_entity.id
_entity.type
_entity.pdbx_description
1 polymer ?
#
loop_
_entity_poly.entity_id
_entity_poly.type
_entity_poly.pdbx_seq_one_letter_code
_entity_poly.pdbx_strand_id
1 'polypeptide(L)'
;PWFNNTLFIMTGDHTNMSNHPEYKSSIGQFATSIILYDPSGDIQPGIREGIAQQTDIMPTVLNLVGYTKPYVAFGIDLLNTPAADTWAINYLDGI
;
A
#
# COMPACT_ATOMS: atom_id res chain seq x y z
N PRO A 1 -11.30 -3.91 -24.14
CA PRO A 1 -9.93 -3.61 -24.61
C PRO A 1 -9.06 -2.93 -23.55
N TRP A 2 -9.60 -2.01 -22.75
CA TRP A 2 -8.81 -1.29 -21.73
C TRP A 2 -8.61 -2.08 -20.43
N PHE A 3 -9.55 -2.94 -20.05
CA PHE A 3 -9.59 -3.62 -18.77
C PHE A 3 -8.31 -4.42 -18.47
N ASN A 4 -7.86 -5.24 -19.43
CA ASN A 4 -6.64 -6.05 -19.28
C ASN A 4 -5.34 -5.22 -19.31
N ASN A 5 -5.43 -3.95 -19.68
CA ASN A 5 -4.30 -3.02 -19.69
C ASN A 5 -4.40 -1.98 -18.54
N THR A 6 -5.12 -2.32 -17.48
CA THR A 6 -5.38 -1.40 -16.37
C THR A 6 -5.02 -2.06 -15.06
N LEU A 7 -4.17 -1.40 -14.28
CA LEU A 7 -3.95 -1.72 -12.88
C LEU A 7 -4.97 -0.96 -12.04
N PHE A 8 -5.74 -1.68 -11.21
CA PHE A 8 -6.66 -1.08 -10.25
C PHE A 8 -6.00 -1.04 -8.89
N ILE A 9 -6.00 0.15 -8.28
CA ILE A 9 -5.49 0.38 -6.94
C ILE A 9 -6.64 0.89 -6.08
N MET A 10 -6.94 0.17 -5.03
CA MET A 10 -8.00 0.51 -4.09
C MET A 10 -7.41 0.66 -2.70
N THR A 11 -7.65 1.80 -2.07
CA THR A 11 -7.22 2.07 -0.70
C THR A 11 -8.20 3.00 -0.01
N GLY A 12 -8.27 2.92 1.32
CA GLY A 12 -8.95 3.95 2.10
C GLY A 12 -8.07 5.17 2.28
N ASP A 13 -8.67 6.35 2.34
CA ASP A 13 -7.99 7.60 2.67
C ASP A 13 -7.68 7.69 4.17
N HIS A 14 -8.56 7.11 5.00
CA HIS A 14 -8.42 6.95 6.45
C HIS A 14 -9.34 5.84 6.95
N THR A 15 -9.20 5.44 8.21
CA THR A 15 -10.14 4.55 8.88
C THR A 15 -11.42 5.30 9.25
N ASN A 16 -12.50 4.56 9.44
CA ASN A 16 -13.73 5.07 10.04
C ASN A 16 -13.87 4.57 11.49
N MET A 17 -14.81 5.14 12.25
CA MET A 17 -15.15 4.62 13.57
C MET A 17 -15.57 3.15 13.47
N SER A 18 -14.86 2.28 14.20
CA SER A 18 -15.13 0.85 14.23
C SER A 18 -15.45 0.39 15.65
N ASN A 19 -16.31 -0.62 15.75
CA ASN A 19 -16.57 -1.31 17.00
C ASN A 19 -15.56 -2.43 17.29
N HIS A 20 -14.74 -2.79 16.30
CA HIS A 20 -13.69 -3.79 16.47
C HIS A 20 -12.54 -3.27 17.32
N PRO A 21 -12.11 -4.00 18.37
CA PRO A 21 -11.08 -3.55 19.29
C PRO A 21 -9.74 -3.21 18.62
N GLU A 22 -9.38 -3.97 17.60
CA GLU A 22 -8.13 -3.76 16.84
C GLU A 22 -8.03 -2.37 16.20
N TYR A 23 -9.15 -1.79 15.75
CA TYR A 23 -9.19 -0.46 15.14
C TYR A 23 -9.33 0.68 16.15
N LYS A 24 -9.46 0.35 17.45
CA LYS A 24 -9.50 1.36 18.54
C LYS A 24 -8.13 1.61 19.15
N SER A 25 -7.13 0.82 18.80
CA SER A 25 -5.77 1.04 19.28
C SER A 25 -5.12 2.25 18.62
N SER A 26 -4.04 2.77 19.23
CA SER A 26 -3.29 3.91 18.69
C SER A 26 -2.69 3.64 17.29
N ILE A 27 -2.46 2.38 16.94
CA ILE A 27 -2.00 1.98 15.61
C ILE A 27 -3.18 1.65 14.71
N GLY A 28 -4.14 0.87 15.21
CA GLY A 28 -5.26 0.36 14.41
C GLY A 28 -6.15 1.45 13.84
N GLN A 29 -6.26 2.60 14.50
CA GLN A 29 -7.01 3.75 13.97
C GLN A 29 -6.46 4.31 12.66
N PHE A 30 -5.24 3.96 12.27
CA PHE A 30 -4.63 4.33 11.00
C PHE A 30 -4.62 3.18 9.98
N ALA A 31 -5.07 2.00 10.36
CA ALA A 31 -4.99 0.82 9.51
C ALA A 31 -6.02 0.88 8.37
N THR A 32 -5.55 1.05 7.13
CA THR A 32 -6.34 0.92 5.90
C THR A 32 -5.73 -0.16 5.03
N SER A 33 -6.52 -0.70 4.10
CA SER A 33 -6.05 -1.70 3.15
C SER A 33 -5.55 -1.04 1.87
N ILE A 34 -4.51 -1.60 1.27
CA ILE A 34 -4.09 -1.32 -0.10
C ILE A 34 -4.30 -2.60 -0.90
N ILE A 35 -5.13 -2.53 -1.95
CA ILE A 35 -5.44 -3.65 -2.82
C ILE A 35 -4.97 -3.29 -4.22
N LEU A 36 -4.12 -4.14 -4.80
CA LEU A 36 -3.70 -4.09 -6.18
C LEU A 36 -4.42 -5.18 -6.94
N TYR A 37 -5.17 -4.81 -7.98
CA TYR A 37 -5.84 -5.76 -8.86
C TYR A 37 -5.38 -5.56 -10.30
N ASP A 38 -4.76 -6.59 -10.82
CA ASP A 38 -4.21 -6.63 -12.17
C ASP A 38 -4.91 -7.72 -12.99
N PRO A 39 -5.83 -7.35 -13.90
CA PRO A 39 -6.52 -8.31 -14.75
C PRO A 39 -5.61 -9.04 -15.76
N SER A 40 -4.42 -8.51 -16.05
CA SER A 40 -3.46 -9.18 -16.95
C SER A 40 -2.85 -10.43 -16.30
N GLY A 41 -2.81 -10.47 -14.96
CA GLY A 41 -2.22 -11.57 -14.21
C GLY A 41 -0.72 -11.46 -13.98
N ASP A 42 -0.12 -10.31 -14.24
CA ASP A 42 1.32 -10.08 -14.01
C ASP A 42 1.64 -9.99 -12.50
N ILE A 43 0.64 -9.61 -11.69
CA ILE A 43 0.75 -9.64 -10.24
C ILE A 43 0.20 -10.96 -9.71
N GLN A 44 1.02 -11.73 -9.00
CA GLN A 44 0.58 -12.98 -8.39
C GLN A 44 -0.44 -12.71 -7.27
N PRO A 45 -1.62 -13.38 -7.30
CA PRO A 45 -2.64 -13.23 -6.26
C PRO A 45 -2.12 -13.69 -4.89
N GLY A 46 -2.57 -13.01 -3.84
CA GLY A 46 -2.26 -13.41 -2.46
C GLY A 46 -2.32 -12.23 -1.51
N ILE A 47 -2.20 -12.55 -0.22
CA ILE A 47 -2.02 -11.57 0.83
C ILE A 47 -0.52 -11.39 1.04
N ARG A 48 -0.05 -10.16 0.99
CA ARG A 48 1.32 -9.82 1.35
C ARG A 48 1.36 -9.42 2.82
N GLU A 49 2.17 -10.11 3.57
CA GLU A 49 2.51 -9.72 4.93
C GLU A 49 3.50 -8.55 4.90
N GLY A 50 3.41 -7.70 5.89
CA GLY A 50 4.24 -6.51 6.01
C GLY A 50 3.39 -5.27 6.25
N ILE A 51 4.07 -4.17 6.49
CA ILE A 51 3.44 -2.87 6.72
C ILE A 51 3.45 -2.08 5.41
N ALA A 52 2.32 -1.47 5.06
CA ALA A 52 2.19 -0.63 3.90
C ALA A 52 1.62 0.74 4.29
N GLN A 53 2.01 1.76 3.55
CA GLN A 53 1.46 3.10 3.67
C GLN A 53 1.14 3.67 2.28
N GLN A 54 0.29 4.67 2.22
CA GLN A 54 -0.17 5.23 0.94
C GLN A 54 0.97 5.79 0.09
N THR A 55 2.03 6.28 0.72
CA THR A 55 3.23 6.78 0.01
C THR A 55 3.99 5.69 -0.74
N ASP A 56 3.75 4.41 -0.43
CA ASP A 56 4.36 3.27 -1.11
C ASP A 56 3.72 2.97 -2.47
N ILE A 57 2.52 3.50 -2.72
CA ILE A 57 1.78 3.27 -3.98
C ILE A 57 2.58 3.78 -5.17
N MET A 58 3.13 5.00 -5.08
CA MET A 58 3.86 5.60 -6.20
C MET A 58 5.09 4.78 -6.61
N PRO A 59 6.06 4.46 -5.73
CA PRO A 59 7.22 3.67 -6.11
C PRO A 59 6.85 2.27 -6.59
N THR A 60 5.81 1.66 -6.02
CA THR A 60 5.30 0.35 -6.46
C THR A 60 4.79 0.41 -7.90
N VAL A 61 3.98 1.41 -8.22
CA VAL A 61 3.44 1.59 -9.58
C VAL A 61 4.55 1.92 -10.58
N LEU A 62 5.48 2.81 -10.24
CA LEU A 62 6.59 3.17 -11.12
C LEU A 62 7.44 1.95 -11.48
N ASN A 63 7.68 1.06 -10.53
CA ASN A 63 8.41 -0.16 -10.81
C ASN A 63 7.59 -1.12 -11.70
N LEU A 64 6.30 -1.30 -11.43
CA LEU A 64 5.41 -2.14 -12.25
C LEU A 64 5.35 -1.70 -13.72
N VAL A 65 5.35 -0.39 -13.97
CA VAL A 65 5.34 0.12 -15.35
C VAL A 65 6.73 0.24 -15.97
N GLY A 66 7.77 -0.23 -15.29
CA GLY A 66 9.14 -0.23 -15.80
C GLY A 66 9.78 1.16 -15.89
N TYR A 67 9.41 2.08 -15.00
CA TYR A 67 10.02 3.41 -14.96
C TYR A 67 11.46 3.35 -14.42
N THR A 68 12.43 3.81 -15.20
CA THR A 68 13.86 3.65 -14.90
C THR A 68 14.60 4.95 -14.60
N LYS A 69 13.92 6.11 -14.68
CA LYS A 69 14.58 7.39 -14.39
C LYS A 69 14.62 7.66 -12.88
N PRO A 70 15.61 8.40 -12.38
CA PRO A 70 15.65 8.82 -10.98
C PRO A 70 14.38 9.59 -10.58
N TYR A 71 13.88 9.31 -9.38
CA TYR A 71 12.77 10.03 -8.77
C TYR A 71 12.95 10.07 -7.25
N VAL A 72 12.19 10.90 -6.57
CA VAL A 72 12.15 10.99 -5.11
C VAL A 72 10.83 10.41 -4.62
N ALA A 73 10.90 9.49 -3.66
CA ALA A 73 9.75 8.91 -2.98
C ALA A 73 9.99 8.86 -1.47
N PHE A 74 8.93 9.00 -0.68
CA PHE A 74 8.94 8.75 0.77
C PHE A 74 8.51 7.34 1.13
N GLY A 75 8.04 6.59 0.16
CA GLY A 75 7.63 5.21 0.29
C GLY A 75 8.59 4.23 -0.36
N ILE A 76 8.26 2.96 -0.26
CA ILE A 76 9.00 1.82 -0.78
C ILE A 76 8.19 1.05 -1.82
N ASP A 77 8.84 0.24 -2.64
CA ASP A 77 8.16 -0.69 -3.55
C ASP A 77 7.63 -1.91 -2.78
N LEU A 78 6.32 -1.96 -2.58
CA LEU A 78 5.66 -3.03 -1.82
C LEU A 78 5.81 -4.42 -2.45
N LEU A 79 5.98 -4.52 -3.76
CA LEU A 79 6.05 -5.81 -4.45
C LEU A 79 7.44 -6.44 -4.36
N ASN A 80 8.49 -5.63 -4.24
CA ASN A 80 9.87 -6.10 -4.24
C ASN A 80 10.60 -5.91 -2.90
N THR A 81 10.00 -5.23 -1.92
CA THR A 81 10.57 -5.06 -0.59
C THR A 81 10.16 -6.25 0.30
N PRO A 82 11.10 -6.94 0.96
CA PRO A 82 10.77 -7.99 1.93
C PRO A 82 9.90 -7.45 3.08
N ALA A 83 8.98 -8.27 3.59
CA ALA A 83 8.06 -7.86 4.66
C ALA A 83 8.79 -7.34 5.93
N ALA A 84 9.97 -7.90 6.23
CA ALA A 84 10.78 -7.49 7.39
C ALA A 84 11.37 -6.07 7.24
N ASP A 85 11.45 -5.55 6.02
CA ASP A 85 12.02 -4.23 5.71
C ASP A 85 10.94 -3.17 5.45
N THR A 86 9.68 -3.53 5.67
CA THR A 86 8.55 -2.62 5.48
C THR A 86 8.23 -1.84 6.77
N TRP A 87 7.76 -0.61 6.61
CA TRP A 87 7.46 0.28 7.74
C TRP A 87 6.42 1.33 7.37
N ALA A 88 5.81 1.94 8.38
CA ALA A 88 4.95 3.11 8.21
C ALA A 88 5.21 4.13 9.33
N ILE A 89 4.99 5.39 9.03
CA ILE A 89 5.08 6.48 9.99
C ILE A 89 3.70 7.11 10.17
N ASN A 90 3.26 7.22 11.42
CA ASN A 90 2.07 7.96 11.79
C ASN A 90 2.40 8.96 12.89
N TYR A 91 1.65 10.06 12.90
CA TYR A 91 1.73 11.06 13.95
C TYR A 91 0.52 10.91 14.88
N LEU A 92 0.82 10.85 16.18
CA LEU A 92 -0.18 10.87 17.25
C LEU A 92 -0.05 12.17 18.02
N ASP A 93 -1.15 12.90 18.19
CA ASP A 93 -1.16 14.12 18.99
C ASP A 93 -0.65 13.86 20.43
N GLY A 94 0.41 14.55 20.81
CA GLY A 94 0.94 14.53 22.17
C GLY A 94 2.08 13.56 22.47
N ILE A 95 2.69 12.97 21.44
CA ILE A 95 3.92 12.17 21.59
C ILE A 95 5.02 12.71 20.68
#